data_19313df3490d25d06f54310d33018f0d
#
_entry.id   19313df3490d25d06f54310d33018f0d
#
_cell.length_a   1.000
_cell.length_b   1.000
_cell.length_c   1.000
_cell.angle_alpha   90.00
_cell.angle_beta   90.00
_cell.angle_gamma   90.00
#
_symmetry.space_group_name_H-M   'P 1'
#
loop_
_entity.id
_entity.type
_entity.pdbx_description
1 polymer ?
#
loop_
_entity_poly.entity_id
_entity_poly.type
_entity_poly.pdbx_seq_one_letter_code
_entity_poly.pdbx_strand_id
1 'polypeptide(L)' 'VDFDLVNGGSVFLLIPNTEAAEAWVAEHLPENPLTLGRGIAVEHRYISEIMQGIMADGLSFA' A
#
# COMPACT_ATOMS: atom_id res chain seq x y z
N VAL A 1 -10.23 7.44 -3.79
CA VAL A 1 -9.12 7.25 -2.83
C VAL A 1 -7.87 6.83 -3.57
N ASP A 2 -6.73 7.11 -3.00
CA ASP A 2 -5.45 6.78 -3.64
C ASP A 2 -5.11 5.29 -3.52
N PHE A 3 -5.51 4.69 -2.43
CA PHE A 3 -5.26 3.27 -2.20
C PHE A 3 -6.53 2.55 -1.76
N ASP A 4 -6.67 1.31 -2.20
CA ASP A 4 -7.62 0.38 -1.60
C ASP A 4 -6.84 -0.56 -0.69
N LEU A 5 -7.40 -0.83 0.47
CA LEU A 5 -6.81 -1.76 1.42
C LEU A 5 -7.77 -2.93 1.60
N VAL A 6 -7.31 -4.11 1.23
CA VAL A 6 -8.13 -5.33 1.27
C VAL A 6 -7.49 -6.32 2.23
N ASN A 7 -8.29 -6.87 3.14
CA ASN A 7 -7.83 -7.93 4.03
C ASN A 7 -7.79 -9.24 3.25
N GLY A 8 -6.60 -9.72 2.99
CA GLY A 8 -6.38 -10.96 2.24
C GLY A 8 -6.13 -12.18 3.11
N GLY A 9 -6.54 -12.13 4.37
CA GLY A 9 -6.32 -13.24 5.29
C GLY A 9 -5.02 -13.05 6.06
N SER A 10 -3.97 -13.74 5.66
CA SER A 10 -2.68 -13.64 6.34
C SER A 10 -1.92 -12.36 6.01
N VAL A 11 -2.31 -11.66 4.94
CA VAL A 11 -1.69 -10.38 4.54
C VAL A 11 -2.78 -9.40 4.14
N PHE A 12 -2.42 -8.12 4.11
CA PHE A 12 -3.26 -7.11 3.49
C PHE A 12 -2.81 -6.89 2.05
N LEU A 13 -3.77 -6.56 1.18
CA LEU A 13 -3.46 -6.13 -0.17
C LEU A 13 -3.63 -4.63 -0.24
N LEU A 14 -2.56 -3.94 -0.61
CA LEU A 14 -2.54 -2.50 -0.79
C LEU A 14 -2.53 -2.22 -2.29
N ILE A 15 -3.60 -1.61 -2.79
CA ILE A 15 -3.80 -1.42 -4.22
C ILE A 15 -3.70 0.06 -4.55
N PRO A 16 -2.64 0.49 -5.25
CA PRO A 16 -2.53 1.90 -5.67
C PRO A 16 -3.48 2.17 -6.84
N ASN A 17 -4.28 3.22 -6.72
CA ASN A 17 -5.28 3.57 -7.72
C ASN A 17 -4.96 4.84 -8.51
N THR A 18 -3.97 5.61 -8.08
CA THR A 18 -3.61 6.88 -8.70
C THR A 18 -2.12 6.92 -9.00
N GLU A 19 -1.72 7.87 -9.85
CA GLU A 19 -0.30 8.06 -10.12
C GLU A 19 0.47 8.44 -8.86
N ALA A 20 -0.15 9.27 -8.00
CA ALA A 20 0.46 9.63 -6.74
C ALA A 20 0.68 8.42 -5.84
N ALA A 21 -0.29 7.51 -5.82
CA ALA A 21 -0.17 6.28 -5.03
C ALA A 21 0.93 5.38 -5.58
N GLU A 22 1.01 5.23 -6.90
CA GLU A 22 2.05 4.43 -7.52
C GLU A 22 3.43 5.01 -7.30
N ALA A 23 3.56 6.33 -7.36
CA ALA A 23 4.82 7.00 -7.06
C ALA A 23 5.24 6.80 -5.61
N TRP A 24 4.26 6.86 -4.70
CA TRP A 24 4.52 6.63 -3.28
C TRP A 24 5.09 5.23 -3.05
N VAL A 25 4.48 4.22 -3.69
CA VAL A 25 4.95 2.83 -3.58
C VAL A 25 6.38 2.72 -4.12
N ALA A 26 6.65 3.30 -5.28
CA ALA A 26 7.98 3.23 -5.88
C ALA A 26 9.04 3.87 -4.99
N GLU A 27 8.67 4.92 -4.27
CA GLU A 27 9.60 5.65 -3.41
C GLU A 27 9.81 4.97 -2.06
N HIS A 28 8.73 4.45 -1.46
CA HIS A 28 8.78 3.92 -0.10
C HIS A 28 8.92 2.41 -0.04
N LEU A 29 8.58 1.71 -1.11
CA LEU A 29 8.66 0.25 -1.17
C LEU A 29 9.44 -0.17 -2.42
N PRO A 30 10.70 0.29 -2.56
CA PRO A 30 11.48 0.02 -3.77
C PRO A 30 12.00 -1.41 -3.86
N GLU A 31 12.03 -2.12 -2.75
CA GLU A 31 12.60 -3.46 -2.66
C GLU A 31 11.61 -4.53 -3.09
N ASN A 32 11.27 -4.52 -4.35
CA ASN A 32 10.54 -5.61 -4.98
C ASN A 32 9.46 -6.26 -4.08
N PRO A 33 8.44 -5.52 -3.70
CA PRO A 33 7.39 -6.07 -2.84
C PRO A 33 6.67 -7.22 -3.54
N LEU A 34 6.16 -8.15 -2.75
CA LEU A 34 5.37 -9.24 -3.30
C LEU A 34 4.06 -8.68 -3.86
N THR A 35 3.89 -8.77 -5.16
CA THR A 35 2.68 -8.28 -5.82
C THR A 35 1.74 -9.42 -6.15
N LEU A 36 0.44 -9.17 -5.99
CA LEU A 36 -0.62 -10.09 -6.36
C LEU A 36 -1.59 -9.32 -7.24
N GLY A 37 -1.48 -9.52 -8.55
CA GLY A 37 -2.23 -8.72 -9.51
C GLY A 37 -1.81 -7.25 -9.39
N ARG A 38 -2.76 -6.35 -9.13
CA ARG A 38 -2.49 -4.92 -8.96
C ARG A 38 -2.13 -4.56 -7.53
N GLY A 39 -2.27 -5.50 -6.61
CA GLY A 39 -2.06 -5.25 -5.20
C GLY A 39 -0.67 -5.64 -4.73
N ILE A 40 -0.28 -5.08 -3.61
CA ILE A 40 0.98 -5.39 -2.94
C ILE A 40 0.63 -6.11 -1.65
N ALA A 41 1.19 -7.30 -1.44
CA ALA A 41 0.95 -8.05 -0.22
C ALA A 41 1.80 -7.46 0.91
N VAL A 42 1.13 -7.06 1.99
CA VAL A 42 1.79 -6.46 3.15
C VAL A 42 1.42 -7.26 4.38
N GLU A 43 2.42 -7.68 5.13
CA GLU A 43 2.18 -8.39 6.39
C GLU A 43 1.48 -7.48 7.40
N HIS A 44 0.65 -8.09 8.26
CA HIS A 44 -0.13 -7.35 9.25
C HIS A 44 0.75 -6.47 10.15
N ARG A 45 1.94 -6.95 10.48
CA ARG A 45 2.84 -6.22 11.38
C ARG A 45 3.42 -4.94 10.76
N TYR A 46 3.38 -4.83 9.43
CA TYR A 46 3.93 -3.66 8.73
C TYR A 46 2.87 -2.70 8.25
N ILE A 47 1.62 -3.13 8.18
CA ILE A 47 0.57 -2.32 7.54
C ILE A 47 0.32 -1.01 8.29
N SER A 48 0.42 -1.02 9.60
CA SER A 48 0.17 0.18 10.41
C SER A 48 1.15 1.31 10.06
N GLU A 49 2.43 0.98 9.95
CA GLU A 49 3.45 1.96 9.60
C GLU A 49 3.25 2.48 8.18
N ILE A 50 2.87 1.60 7.26
CA ILE A 50 2.62 1.97 5.88
C ILE A 50 1.43 2.93 5.80
N MET A 51 0.35 2.62 6.53
CA MET A 51 -0.83 3.48 6.56
C MET A 51 -0.50 4.87 7.12
N GLN A 52 0.32 4.92 8.17
CA GLN A 52 0.75 6.19 8.75
C GLN A 52 1.57 6.99 7.75
N GLY A 53 2.46 6.35 7.01
CA GLY A 53 3.25 7.02 5.99
C GLY A 53 2.39 7.57 4.86
N ILE A 54 1.39 6.81 4.43
CA ILE A 54 0.46 7.24 3.39
C ILE A 54 -0.28 8.51 3.85
N MET A 55 -0.80 8.50 5.06
CA MET A 55 -1.52 9.67 5.60
C MET A 55 -0.59 10.86 5.79
N ALA A 56 0.62 10.63 6.25
CA ALA A 56 1.60 11.71 6.45
C ALA A 56 1.93 12.42 5.14
N ASP A 57 1.86 11.71 4.03
CA ASP A 57 2.13 12.28 2.71
C ASP A 57 0.87 12.83 2.04
N GLY A 58 -0.23 12.88 2.77
CA GLY A 58 -1.47 13.49 2.27
C GLY A 58 -2.28 12.60 1.34
N LEU A 59 -1.97 11.31 1.27
CA LEU A 59 -2.72 10.37 0.45
C LEU A 59 -3.82 9.72 1.28
N SER A 60 -4.80 9.12 0.59
CA SER A 60 -5.95 8.51 1.24
C SER A 60 -6.06 7.03 0.91
N PHE A 61 -6.74 6.30 1.79
CA PHE A 61 -7.04 4.89 1.55
C PHE A 61 -8.40 4.54 2.13
N ALA A 62 -8.96 3.48 1.63
CA ALA A 62 -10.24 2.98 2.10
C ALA A 62 -10.13 1.53 2.58
#